data_56ee259f82ff10d567e0449697d9f826
#
_entry.id   56ee259f82ff10d567e0449697d9f826
#
_cell.length_a   1.000
_cell.length_b   1.000
_cell.length_c   1.000
_cell.angle_alpha   90.00
_cell.angle_beta   90.00
_cell.angle_gamma   90.00
#
_symmetry.space_group_name_H-M   'P 1'
#
loop_
_entity.id
_entity.type
_entity.pdbx_description
1 polymer ?
#
loop_
_entity_poly.entity_id
_entity_poly.type
_entity_poly.pdbx_seq_one_letter_code
_entity_poly.pdbx_strand_id
1 'polypeptide(L)'
;ASCSKDKESGTIAFDSPAVFLNAGDAVTVGFSASNIESFSITGKPTGWSDPVIDAANRTITVVSPEKFDDDNDAVKSGSVTLTGKVHGGSTASATLFVGVVDTEDLSDKPANCYLINKKETNYLINAMYKGDVTEQVPSSVDVIWQSQSNLIQYLELKDGKASFYVAADSDDGDKIKEGNAVIGAYDAGGTLIWSWHVWAADYDPDAEGGAVDFNGYSMMTRNLGALAADNSSVENILASYGLYYQWGRKDPFIGPSSYNAANGASASMYNGGGSRVYLQTAASSAETGTVAYAVQHPLTFITGVSGSENDWLWSAHSDDLWSASEKSPYDPCPYGWRVAPSAVFDGLKLVGAPTAADADKYGWGLTDPERGTSSLFIGAGRRRYDNSTILNVYNPVTVRSVAEEAQPWEGLYWTAGTLSGTKSPAFHFWFEKKTTGGGLENNVPYARAK
;
A
#
# COMPACT_ATOMS: atom_id res chain seq x y z
N ALA A 1 -12.45 16.89 54.89
CA ALA A 1 -12.96 16.53 53.56
C ALA A 1 -12.25 17.41 52.55
N SER A 2 -11.33 16.87 51.79
CA SER A 2 -10.68 17.53 50.66
C SER A 2 -11.60 17.35 49.46
N CYS A 3 -12.29 18.41 49.06
CA CYS A 3 -12.93 18.47 47.77
C CYS A 3 -11.81 18.64 46.71
N SER A 4 -11.50 17.58 45.98
CA SER A 4 -10.80 17.72 44.72
C SER A 4 -11.75 18.41 43.75
N LYS A 5 -11.43 19.65 43.34
CA LYS A 5 -12.07 20.24 42.17
C LYS A 5 -11.66 19.37 40.97
N ASP A 6 -12.63 18.72 40.34
CA ASP A 6 -12.43 18.14 39.03
C ASP A 6 -11.88 19.25 38.14
N LYS A 7 -10.67 19.04 37.61
CA LYS A 7 -10.10 19.96 36.63
C LYS A 7 -10.99 19.91 35.40
N GLU A 8 -11.68 21.00 35.11
CA GLU A 8 -12.43 21.13 33.88
C GLU A 8 -11.47 20.91 32.68
N SER A 9 -11.84 20.03 31.76
CA SER A 9 -11.09 19.78 30.54
C SER A 9 -11.69 20.62 29.41
N GLY A 10 -10.83 21.23 28.61
CA GLY A 10 -11.22 21.90 27.38
C GLY A 10 -10.75 21.10 26.17
N THR A 11 -11.37 21.33 25.03
CA THR A 11 -10.98 20.67 23.76
C THR A 11 -10.86 21.71 22.65
N ILE A 12 -9.95 21.46 21.71
CA ILE A 12 -9.81 22.16 20.43
C ILE A 12 -9.58 21.10 19.36
N ALA A 13 -10.19 21.25 18.20
CA ALA A 13 -9.92 20.42 17.04
C ALA A 13 -10.12 21.24 15.75
N PHE A 14 -9.17 21.14 14.82
CA PHE A 14 -9.34 21.72 13.49
C PHE A 14 -10.30 20.89 12.67
N ASP A 15 -11.03 21.53 11.74
CA ASP A 15 -11.96 20.88 10.83
C ASP A 15 -11.20 20.05 9.77
N SER A 16 -9.94 20.37 9.52
CA SER A 16 -9.02 19.69 8.59
C SER A 16 -7.68 19.42 9.28
N PRO A 17 -7.03 18.26 9.08
CA PRO A 17 -5.73 17.97 9.68
C PRO A 17 -4.58 18.74 9.01
N ALA A 18 -4.77 19.17 7.76
CA ALA A 18 -3.78 19.86 6.96
C ALA A 18 -4.41 20.83 5.96
N VAL A 19 -3.62 21.81 5.54
CA VAL A 19 -3.93 22.66 4.39
C VAL A 19 -2.70 22.79 3.50
N PHE A 20 -2.95 22.68 2.20
CA PHE A 20 -1.94 22.83 1.16
C PHE A 20 -2.28 24.06 0.31
N LEU A 21 -1.30 24.92 0.07
CA LEU A 21 -1.50 26.22 -0.60
C LEU A 21 -0.29 26.54 -1.46
N ASN A 22 -0.46 27.51 -2.37
CA ASN A 22 0.67 28.05 -3.13
C ASN A 22 1.44 29.09 -2.31
N ALA A 23 2.64 29.45 -2.78
CA ALA A 23 3.42 30.52 -2.18
C ALA A 23 2.66 31.85 -2.24
N GLY A 24 2.61 32.57 -1.14
CA GLY A 24 1.90 33.85 -1.01
C GLY A 24 0.38 33.75 -0.80
N ASP A 25 -0.18 32.53 -0.82
CA ASP A 25 -1.62 32.35 -0.62
C ASP A 25 -2.02 32.44 0.86
N ALA A 26 -3.28 32.81 1.07
CA ALA A 26 -3.94 32.79 2.39
C ALA A 26 -5.04 31.74 2.38
N VAL A 27 -5.20 31.04 3.51
CA VAL A 27 -6.28 30.07 3.71
C VAL A 27 -6.91 30.28 5.09
N THR A 28 -8.25 30.18 5.17
CA THR A 28 -8.99 30.23 6.42
C THR A 28 -9.51 28.84 6.76
N VAL A 29 -9.20 28.36 7.97
CA VAL A 29 -9.55 27.04 8.47
C VAL A 29 -10.40 27.15 9.70
N GLY A 30 -11.49 26.39 9.75
CA GLY A 30 -12.36 26.27 10.90
C GLY A 30 -11.79 25.39 12.00
N PHE A 31 -12.24 25.64 13.22
CA PHE A 31 -11.96 24.75 14.35
C PHE A 31 -13.15 24.70 15.33
N SER A 32 -13.31 23.59 15.99
CA SER A 32 -14.23 23.43 17.11
C SER A 32 -13.49 23.64 18.43
N ALA A 33 -14.19 24.13 19.44
CA ALA A 33 -13.64 24.26 20.78
C ALA A 33 -14.74 24.20 21.83
N SER A 34 -14.47 23.58 22.97
CA SER A 34 -15.34 23.59 24.14
C SER A 34 -14.55 23.96 25.39
N ASN A 35 -15.20 24.73 26.31
CA ASN A 35 -14.64 25.14 27.59
C ASN A 35 -13.30 25.91 27.47
N ILE A 36 -13.18 26.79 26.48
CA ILE A 36 -12.01 27.62 26.22
C ILE A 36 -12.37 29.11 26.44
N GLU A 37 -11.58 29.79 27.27
CA GLU A 37 -11.76 31.24 27.58
C GLU A 37 -11.09 32.15 26.54
N SER A 38 -9.92 31.75 26.05
CA SER A 38 -9.13 32.54 25.09
C SER A 38 -8.24 31.65 24.25
N PHE A 39 -7.86 32.14 23.07
CA PHE A 39 -7.00 31.45 22.10
C PHE A 39 -5.71 32.22 21.85
N SER A 40 -4.64 31.49 21.57
CA SER A 40 -3.37 32.03 21.13
C SER A 40 -2.67 31.08 20.16
N ILE A 41 -1.86 31.60 19.26
CA ILE A 41 -0.93 30.78 18.45
C ILE A 41 0.34 30.61 19.26
N THR A 42 0.73 29.35 19.53
CA THR A 42 1.93 29.00 20.30
C THR A 42 3.01 28.33 19.46
N GLY A 43 2.73 28.05 18.19
CA GLY A 43 3.69 27.51 17.23
C GLY A 43 3.29 27.82 15.80
N LYS A 44 4.27 28.09 14.94
CA LYS A 44 4.12 28.27 13.49
C LYS A 44 5.41 27.88 12.77
N PRO A 45 5.37 27.55 11.46
CA PRO A 45 6.60 27.30 10.70
C PRO A 45 7.46 28.57 10.58
N THR A 46 8.76 28.38 10.51
CA THR A 46 9.71 29.48 10.34
C THR A 46 9.44 30.23 9.02
N GLY A 47 9.47 31.57 9.08
CA GLY A 47 9.23 32.46 7.93
C GLY A 47 7.75 32.66 7.55
N TRP A 48 6.82 31.95 8.16
CA TRP A 48 5.38 32.15 7.93
C TRP A 48 4.87 33.36 8.73
N SER A 49 3.85 34.03 8.17
CA SER A 49 3.17 35.11 8.88
C SER A 49 2.48 34.61 10.15
N ASP A 50 2.25 35.49 11.12
CA ASP A 50 1.48 35.13 12.31
C ASP A 50 0.02 34.82 11.90
N PRO A 51 -0.48 33.61 12.21
CA PRO A 51 -1.88 33.29 11.92
C PRO A 51 -2.85 34.22 12.66
N VAL A 52 -3.89 34.66 11.97
CA VAL A 52 -4.94 35.50 12.52
C VAL A 52 -6.08 34.67 13.06
N ILE A 53 -6.40 34.81 14.34
CA ILE A 53 -7.50 34.10 15.00
C ILE A 53 -8.77 34.94 14.96
N ASP A 54 -9.86 34.40 14.43
CA ASP A 54 -11.22 34.90 14.63
C ASP A 54 -11.94 33.98 15.62
N ALA A 55 -11.89 34.38 16.89
CA ALA A 55 -12.47 33.59 17.98
C ALA A 55 -14.02 33.53 17.91
N ALA A 56 -14.66 34.54 17.34
CA ALA A 56 -16.13 34.60 17.21
C ALA A 56 -16.62 33.58 16.15
N ASN A 57 -15.95 33.51 15.03
CA ASN A 57 -16.27 32.58 13.93
C ASN A 57 -15.56 31.22 14.02
N ARG A 58 -14.71 31.02 15.03
CA ARG A 58 -13.94 29.80 15.22
C ARG A 58 -13.09 29.46 13.99
N THR A 59 -12.33 30.42 13.50
CA THR A 59 -11.43 30.26 12.38
C THR A 59 -10.04 30.81 12.66
N ILE A 60 -9.05 30.24 11.95
CA ILE A 60 -7.73 30.88 11.81
C ILE A 60 -7.46 31.13 10.33
N THR A 61 -6.78 32.24 10.02
CA THR A 61 -6.26 32.52 8.68
C THR A 61 -4.74 32.39 8.71
N VAL A 62 -4.23 31.54 7.84
CA VAL A 62 -2.80 31.28 7.67
C VAL A 62 -2.35 31.83 6.33
N VAL A 63 -1.20 32.48 6.29
CA VAL A 63 -0.60 33.05 5.07
C VAL A 63 0.80 32.45 4.87
N SER A 64 1.01 31.84 3.71
CA SER A 64 2.31 31.27 3.36
C SER A 64 3.32 32.32 2.93
N PRO A 65 4.62 32.06 3.04
CA PRO A 65 5.67 32.90 2.46
C PRO A 65 5.52 33.00 0.92
N GLU A 66 5.84 34.18 0.38
CA GLU A 66 5.89 34.39 -1.07
C GLU A 66 7.10 33.71 -1.74
N LYS A 67 8.18 33.52 -0.96
CA LYS A 67 9.46 32.96 -1.43
C LYS A 67 10.06 32.01 -0.40
N PHE A 68 10.86 31.08 -0.89
CA PHE A 68 11.64 30.11 -0.10
C PHE A 68 13.07 30.14 -0.63
N ASP A 69 13.82 31.15 -0.25
CA ASP A 69 15.20 31.40 -0.66
C ASP A 69 16.10 31.59 0.58
N ASP A 70 17.40 31.68 0.33
CA ASP A 70 18.41 31.81 1.40
C ASP A 70 18.31 33.12 2.19
N ASP A 71 17.54 34.10 1.70
CA ASP A 71 17.39 35.42 2.32
C ASP A 71 16.38 35.45 3.47
N ASN A 72 15.45 34.47 3.55
CA ASN A 72 14.33 34.52 4.50
C ASN A 72 14.22 33.34 5.47
N ASP A 73 15.06 32.32 5.35
CA ASP A 73 15.03 31.09 6.17
C ASP A 73 13.64 30.40 6.23
N ALA A 74 12.74 30.74 5.30
CA ALA A 74 11.38 30.21 5.32
C ALA A 74 11.35 28.71 4.96
N VAL A 75 10.62 27.95 5.76
CA VAL A 75 10.37 26.53 5.50
C VAL A 75 9.07 26.34 4.72
N LYS A 76 9.07 25.38 3.79
CA LYS A 76 7.89 25.09 2.93
C LYS A 76 6.72 24.52 3.70
N SER A 77 6.95 23.85 4.81
CA SER A 77 5.88 23.20 5.56
C SER A 77 6.20 23.12 7.05
N GLY A 78 5.18 22.89 7.85
CA GLY A 78 5.30 22.72 9.29
C GLY A 78 3.95 22.77 9.96
N SER A 79 3.95 22.96 11.28
CA SER A 79 2.74 22.93 12.08
C SER A 79 2.42 24.32 12.65
N VAL A 80 1.14 24.69 12.57
CA VAL A 80 0.55 25.79 13.34
C VAL A 80 -0.13 25.18 14.57
N THR A 81 0.21 25.67 15.75
CA THR A 81 -0.39 25.22 17.02
C THR A 81 -1.29 26.29 17.59
N LEU A 82 -2.60 25.99 17.66
CA LEU A 82 -3.60 26.78 18.34
C LEU A 82 -3.74 26.27 19.77
N THR A 83 -3.52 27.14 20.75
CA THR A 83 -3.65 26.82 22.18
C THR A 83 -4.77 27.64 22.78
N GLY A 84 -5.62 26.97 23.53
CA GLY A 84 -6.70 27.57 24.29
C GLY A 84 -6.48 27.51 25.80
N LYS A 85 -6.79 28.58 26.51
CA LYS A 85 -6.82 28.60 27.95
C LYS A 85 -8.17 28.05 28.41
N VAL A 86 -8.13 26.99 29.18
CA VAL A 86 -9.31 26.36 29.75
C VAL A 86 -9.77 27.11 31.01
N HIS A 87 -11.07 27.19 31.24
CA HIS A 87 -11.60 27.69 32.49
C HIS A 87 -10.99 26.92 33.67
N GLY A 88 -10.43 27.66 34.64
CA GLY A 88 -9.70 27.01 35.75
C GLY A 88 -8.19 26.82 35.55
N GLY A 89 -7.61 27.29 34.44
CA GLY A 89 -6.16 27.53 34.29
C GLY A 89 -5.34 26.43 33.60
N SER A 90 -5.94 25.33 33.10
CA SER A 90 -5.29 24.40 32.19
C SER A 90 -5.29 24.90 30.75
N THR A 91 -4.61 24.18 29.84
CA THR A 91 -4.59 24.49 28.40
C THR A 91 -5.01 23.28 27.58
N ALA A 92 -5.64 23.53 26.43
CA ALA A 92 -5.85 22.57 25.37
C ALA A 92 -5.19 23.08 24.09
N SER A 93 -4.69 22.17 23.24
CA SER A 93 -4.04 22.56 21.99
C SER A 93 -4.47 21.65 20.85
N ALA A 94 -4.48 22.21 19.64
CA ALA A 94 -4.62 21.48 18.40
C ALA A 94 -3.56 21.94 17.41
N THR A 95 -3.17 21.02 16.53
CA THR A 95 -2.12 21.26 15.53
C THR A 95 -2.70 21.09 14.13
N LEU A 96 -2.42 22.05 13.26
CA LEU A 96 -2.75 22.05 11.84
C LEU A 96 -1.43 21.98 11.05
N PHE A 97 -1.28 20.99 10.19
CA PHE A 97 -0.19 20.99 9.24
C PHE A 97 -0.48 22.01 8.12
N VAL A 98 0.52 22.79 7.75
CA VAL A 98 0.44 23.76 6.66
C VAL A 98 1.62 23.54 5.71
N GLY A 99 1.38 23.55 4.40
CA GLY A 99 2.44 23.26 3.45
C GLY A 99 2.25 23.97 2.10
N VAL A 100 3.34 24.55 1.62
CA VAL A 100 3.50 24.93 0.21
C VAL A 100 4.19 23.78 -0.49
N VAL A 101 3.37 22.82 -0.93
CA VAL A 101 3.80 21.57 -1.55
C VAL A 101 3.00 21.33 -2.82
N ASP A 102 3.57 20.53 -3.72
CA ASP A 102 2.85 20.14 -4.92
C ASP A 102 1.62 19.28 -4.57
N THR A 103 0.56 19.44 -5.34
CA THR A 103 -0.59 18.55 -5.29
C THR A 103 -0.67 17.77 -6.59
N GLU A 104 -0.69 16.43 -6.48
CA GLU A 104 -0.91 15.54 -7.60
C GLU A 104 -2.32 14.96 -7.55
N ASP A 105 -3.16 15.40 -8.47
CA ASP A 105 -4.54 14.94 -8.59
C ASP A 105 -4.59 13.71 -9.53
N LEU A 106 -4.80 12.53 -8.92
CA LEU A 106 -4.94 11.25 -9.62
C LEU A 106 -6.41 10.82 -9.74
N SER A 107 -7.35 11.69 -9.46
CA SER A 107 -8.78 11.35 -9.41
C SER A 107 -9.38 11.04 -10.79
N ASP A 108 -8.73 11.45 -11.87
CA ASP A 108 -9.07 11.11 -13.27
C ASP A 108 -8.45 9.78 -13.74
N LYS A 109 -7.64 9.14 -12.92
CA LYS A 109 -6.98 7.85 -13.17
C LYS A 109 -7.46 6.77 -12.19
N PRO A 110 -8.75 6.41 -12.20
CA PRO A 110 -9.31 5.49 -11.22
C PRO A 110 -8.69 4.09 -11.35
N ALA A 111 -8.27 3.54 -10.22
CA ALA A 111 -7.67 2.22 -10.11
C ALA A 111 -7.81 1.69 -8.69
N ASN A 112 -7.51 0.42 -8.45
CA ASN A 112 -7.43 -0.15 -7.10
C ASN A 112 -6.04 0.00 -6.49
N CYS A 113 -5.04 0.39 -7.28
CA CYS A 113 -3.70 0.71 -6.84
C CYS A 113 -3.26 2.06 -7.40
N TYR A 114 -2.64 2.87 -6.57
CA TYR A 114 -2.00 4.12 -6.94
C TYR A 114 -0.51 4.00 -6.64
N LEU A 115 0.30 3.88 -7.70
CA LEU A 115 1.75 3.99 -7.62
C LEU A 115 2.13 5.47 -7.62
N ILE A 116 2.82 5.89 -6.57
CA ILE A 116 3.24 7.28 -6.35
C ILE A 116 4.74 7.34 -6.07
N ASN A 117 5.41 8.35 -6.61
CA ASN A 117 6.88 8.45 -6.55
C ASN A 117 7.42 9.86 -6.22
N LYS A 118 6.55 10.84 -5.96
CA LYS A 118 6.98 12.20 -5.60
C LYS A 118 6.93 12.41 -4.11
N LYS A 119 8.06 12.79 -3.55
CA LYS A 119 8.19 13.17 -2.13
C LYS A 119 7.50 14.50 -1.82
N GLU A 120 7.18 14.73 -0.55
CA GLU A 120 6.64 15.99 -0.05
C GLU A 120 5.46 16.50 -0.89
N THR A 121 4.56 15.58 -1.28
CA THR A 121 3.48 15.84 -2.20
C THR A 121 2.14 15.49 -1.56
N ASN A 122 1.14 16.34 -1.77
CA ASN A 122 -0.25 16.02 -1.48
C ASN A 122 -0.86 15.27 -2.66
N TYR A 123 -1.45 14.12 -2.42
CA TYR A 123 -2.10 13.28 -3.42
C TYR A 123 -3.62 13.31 -3.25
N LEU A 124 -4.32 13.35 -4.37
CA LEU A 124 -5.78 13.24 -4.40
C LEU A 124 -6.17 12.00 -5.22
N ILE A 125 -6.98 11.12 -4.64
CA ILE A 125 -7.56 9.97 -5.35
C ILE A 125 -9.08 10.03 -5.29
N ASN A 126 -9.76 9.45 -6.28
CA ASN A 126 -11.22 9.44 -6.34
C ASN A 126 -11.80 8.45 -5.34
N ALA A 127 -12.32 8.93 -4.20
CA ALA A 127 -12.94 8.10 -3.18
C ALA A 127 -14.37 7.64 -3.53
N MET A 128 -14.94 8.12 -4.63
CA MET A 128 -16.25 7.69 -5.13
C MET A 128 -16.15 6.50 -6.11
N TYR A 129 -14.95 6.19 -6.58
CA TYR A 129 -14.70 5.05 -7.47
C TYR A 129 -14.70 3.72 -6.68
N LYS A 130 -15.41 2.72 -7.20
CA LYS A 130 -15.47 1.38 -6.63
C LYS A 130 -15.33 0.25 -7.67
N GLY A 131 -14.37 0.39 -8.56
CA GLY A 131 -13.99 -0.66 -9.50
C GLY A 131 -14.65 -0.58 -10.87
N ASP A 132 -15.77 0.11 -11.01
CA ASP A 132 -16.52 0.28 -12.27
C ASP A 132 -17.05 1.72 -12.40
N VAL A 133 -17.97 1.94 -13.31
CA VAL A 133 -18.65 3.22 -13.51
C VAL A 133 -19.62 3.59 -12.40
N THR A 134 -19.85 2.70 -11.43
CA THR A 134 -20.77 2.95 -10.31
C THR A 134 -20.06 3.81 -9.28
N GLU A 135 -20.65 4.94 -8.94
CA GLU A 135 -20.16 5.82 -7.88
C GLU A 135 -20.69 5.40 -6.52
N GLN A 136 -19.89 5.60 -5.49
CA GLN A 136 -20.26 5.50 -4.09
C GLN A 136 -20.17 6.88 -3.44
N VAL A 137 -20.86 7.08 -2.33
CA VAL A 137 -20.78 8.32 -1.54
C VAL A 137 -20.19 7.97 -0.18
N PRO A 138 -18.87 8.11 0.00
CA PRO A 138 -18.22 7.88 1.28
C PRO A 138 -18.59 9.00 2.28
N SER A 139 -18.64 8.64 3.56
CA SER A 139 -18.77 9.58 4.68
C SER A 139 -17.44 9.87 5.35
N SER A 140 -16.48 8.94 5.24
CA SER A 140 -15.13 9.10 5.79
C SER A 140 -14.13 8.21 5.05
N VAL A 141 -12.86 8.51 5.25
CA VAL A 141 -11.72 7.69 4.82
C VAL A 141 -10.78 7.45 6.00
N ASP A 142 -10.13 6.29 6.01
CA ASP A 142 -9.14 5.95 7.04
C ASP A 142 -8.07 5.02 6.46
N VAL A 143 -6.91 4.95 7.13
CA VAL A 143 -5.84 4.00 6.80
C VAL A 143 -6.16 2.66 7.45
N ILE A 144 -6.46 1.67 6.62
CA ILE A 144 -6.70 0.29 7.07
C ILE A 144 -5.40 -0.33 7.57
N TRP A 145 -4.34 -0.22 6.77
CA TRP A 145 -2.99 -0.57 7.18
C TRP A 145 -1.93 0.16 6.35
N GLN A 146 -0.76 0.32 6.91
CA GLN A 146 0.44 0.82 6.24
C GLN A 146 1.67 0.06 6.73
N SER A 147 2.65 -0.12 5.87
CA SER A 147 3.87 -0.90 6.17
C SER A 147 4.85 -0.15 7.08
N GLN A 148 4.71 1.15 7.18
CA GLN A 148 5.47 2.03 8.06
C GLN A 148 4.52 3.02 8.71
N SER A 149 4.75 3.36 9.97
CA SER A 149 4.00 4.43 10.63
C SER A 149 4.22 5.77 9.91
N ASN A 150 3.17 6.55 9.77
CA ASN A 150 3.20 7.85 9.10
C ASN A 150 3.68 7.80 7.63
N LEU A 151 3.40 6.71 6.90
CA LEU A 151 3.55 6.68 5.45
C LEU A 151 2.49 7.57 4.81
N ILE A 152 1.24 7.35 5.20
CA ILE A 152 0.10 8.19 4.82
C ILE A 152 -0.14 9.19 5.94
N GLN A 153 -0.06 10.48 5.63
CA GLN A 153 -0.24 11.55 6.60
C GLN A 153 -1.40 12.45 6.19
N TYR A 154 -2.09 13.01 7.17
CA TYR A 154 -3.15 14.00 6.99
C TYR A 154 -4.26 13.53 6.05
N LEU A 155 -4.61 12.24 6.11
CA LEU A 155 -5.68 11.67 5.31
C LEU A 155 -7.03 12.29 5.67
N GLU A 156 -7.72 12.84 4.67
CA GLU A 156 -9.08 13.35 4.83
C GLU A 156 -9.91 13.11 3.57
N LEU A 157 -11.23 13.07 3.75
CA LEU A 157 -12.19 13.07 2.66
C LEU A 157 -12.60 14.51 2.35
N LYS A 158 -12.36 14.97 1.13
CA LYS A 158 -12.70 16.30 0.67
C LYS A 158 -13.24 16.27 -0.76
N ASP A 159 -14.43 16.77 -0.97
CA ASP A 159 -15.08 16.87 -2.29
C ASP A 159 -15.09 15.52 -3.05
N GLY A 160 -15.36 14.42 -2.36
CA GLY A 160 -15.37 13.07 -2.93
C GLY A 160 -14.00 12.47 -3.22
N LYS A 161 -12.93 13.13 -2.82
CA LYS A 161 -11.55 12.66 -2.96
C LYS A 161 -10.95 12.34 -1.59
N ALA A 162 -10.14 11.28 -1.53
CA ALA A 162 -9.23 11.08 -0.41
C ALA A 162 -7.96 11.89 -0.68
N SER A 163 -7.67 12.84 0.20
CA SER A 163 -6.49 13.69 0.19
C SER A 163 -5.52 13.20 1.24
N PHE A 164 -4.25 13.02 0.88
CA PHE A 164 -3.19 12.60 1.81
C PHE A 164 -1.81 13.10 1.37
N TYR A 165 -0.92 13.24 2.32
CA TYR A 165 0.45 13.68 2.10
C TYR A 165 1.43 12.54 2.32
N VAL A 166 2.48 12.48 1.47
CA VAL A 166 3.61 11.57 1.62
C VAL A 166 4.91 12.37 1.69
N ALA A 167 5.65 12.18 2.77
CA ALA A 167 6.89 12.89 3.05
C ALA A 167 8.07 12.40 2.19
N ALA A 168 9.19 13.10 2.30
CA ALA A 168 10.48 12.57 1.89
C ALA A 168 10.93 11.43 2.82
N ASP A 169 11.83 10.60 2.34
CA ASP A 169 12.51 9.61 3.16
C ASP A 169 13.37 10.29 4.21
N SER A 170 13.44 9.74 5.42
CA SER A 170 14.21 10.34 6.53
C SER A 170 15.71 10.20 6.37
N ASP A 171 16.16 9.18 5.66
CA ASP A 171 17.58 8.85 5.47
C ASP A 171 18.10 9.38 4.14
N ASP A 172 17.22 9.54 3.14
CA ASP A 172 17.50 10.11 1.83
C ASP A 172 16.42 11.13 1.45
N GLY A 173 16.59 12.36 1.86
CA GLY A 173 15.64 13.44 1.63
C GLY A 173 15.36 13.76 0.14
N ASP A 174 16.08 13.16 -0.80
CA ASP A 174 15.81 13.28 -2.23
C ASP A 174 14.81 12.26 -2.76
N LYS A 175 14.45 11.26 -1.95
CA LYS A 175 13.49 10.21 -2.29
C LYS A 175 12.17 10.37 -1.55
N ILE A 176 11.12 9.77 -2.10
CA ILE A 176 9.85 9.57 -1.42
C ILE A 176 10.03 8.59 -0.25
N LYS A 177 9.31 8.79 0.84
CA LYS A 177 9.16 7.77 1.87
C LYS A 177 8.47 6.55 1.27
N GLU A 178 9.22 5.46 1.10
CA GLU A 178 8.73 4.26 0.43
C GLU A 178 7.90 3.36 1.35
N GLY A 179 6.95 2.66 0.78
CA GLY A 179 6.13 1.69 1.50
C GLY A 179 4.80 1.39 0.81
N ASN A 180 3.97 0.64 1.50
CA ASN A 180 2.66 0.25 1.03
C ASN A 180 1.60 0.59 2.08
N ALA A 181 0.44 1.03 1.62
CA ALA A 181 -0.70 1.29 2.48
C ALA A 181 -2.01 0.88 1.79
N VAL A 182 -3.03 0.59 2.57
CA VAL A 182 -4.40 0.45 2.08
C VAL A 182 -5.26 1.48 2.78
N ILE A 183 -5.90 2.33 1.98
CA ILE A 183 -6.85 3.36 2.41
C ILE A 183 -8.25 2.83 2.16
N GLY A 184 -9.16 2.98 3.12
CA GLY A 184 -10.55 2.61 3.02
C GLY A 184 -11.49 3.78 3.01
N ALA A 185 -12.60 3.66 2.27
CA ALA A 185 -13.76 4.55 2.33
C ALA A 185 -14.91 3.87 3.08
N TYR A 186 -15.55 4.61 3.96
CA TYR A 186 -16.60 4.12 4.84
C TYR A 186 -17.89 4.89 4.63
N ASP A 187 -19.04 4.21 4.76
CA ASP A 187 -20.34 4.82 4.78
C ASP A 187 -20.64 5.51 6.14
N ALA A 188 -21.80 6.14 6.25
CA ALA A 188 -22.23 6.82 7.47
C ALA A 188 -22.43 5.88 8.67
N GLY A 189 -22.61 4.60 8.43
CA GLY A 189 -22.69 3.54 9.45
C GLY A 189 -21.34 2.99 9.89
N GLY A 190 -20.25 3.45 9.28
CA GLY A 190 -18.90 2.95 9.55
C GLY A 190 -18.55 1.64 8.84
N THR A 191 -19.34 1.23 7.84
CA THR A 191 -19.06 0.05 7.03
C THR A 191 -18.08 0.40 5.93
N LEU A 192 -17.02 -0.42 5.75
CA LEU A 192 -16.09 -0.27 4.65
C LEU A 192 -16.80 -0.58 3.32
N ILE A 193 -16.81 0.38 2.40
CA ILE A 193 -17.45 0.25 1.09
C ILE A 193 -16.47 0.01 -0.05
N TRP A 194 -15.24 0.50 0.05
CA TRP A 194 -14.15 0.24 -0.88
C TRP A 194 -12.80 0.57 -0.26
N SER A 195 -11.72 0.09 -0.88
CA SER A 195 -10.34 0.33 -0.45
C SER A 195 -9.41 0.41 -1.66
N TRP A 196 -8.31 1.14 -1.49
CA TRP A 196 -7.27 1.34 -2.50
C TRP A 196 -5.89 1.07 -1.91
N HIS A 197 -5.06 0.39 -2.67
CA HIS A 197 -3.65 0.24 -2.37
C HIS A 197 -2.89 1.50 -2.81
N VAL A 198 -2.14 2.10 -1.91
CA VAL A 198 -1.15 3.13 -2.20
C VAL A 198 0.23 2.50 -2.14
N TRP A 199 0.91 2.53 -3.27
CA TRP A 199 2.26 2.01 -3.44
C TRP A 199 3.23 3.19 -3.63
N ALA A 200 3.89 3.62 -2.54
CA ALA A 200 4.88 4.69 -2.55
C ALA A 200 6.25 4.09 -2.81
N ALA A 201 6.85 4.38 -3.95
CA ALA A 201 8.13 3.82 -4.36
C ALA A 201 8.86 4.76 -5.34
N ASP A 202 10.19 4.76 -5.27
CA ASP A 202 11.05 5.38 -6.29
C ASP A 202 11.06 4.48 -7.55
N TYR A 203 9.93 4.49 -8.26
CA TYR A 203 9.66 3.63 -9.40
C TYR A 203 8.63 4.27 -10.33
N ASP A 204 8.90 4.17 -11.63
CA ASP A 204 7.98 4.55 -12.69
C ASP A 204 8.01 3.47 -13.79
N PRO A 205 6.95 2.69 -13.97
CA PRO A 205 6.91 1.65 -15.00
C PRO A 205 6.89 2.20 -16.43
N ASP A 206 6.55 3.47 -16.61
CA ASP A 206 6.52 4.13 -17.90
C ASP A 206 7.87 4.80 -18.26
N ALA A 207 8.80 4.87 -17.29
CA ALA A 207 10.16 5.33 -17.52
C ALA A 207 11.05 4.26 -18.18
N GLU A 208 12.17 4.66 -18.73
CA GLU A 208 13.17 3.75 -19.30
C GLU A 208 13.64 2.72 -18.26
N GLY A 209 13.52 1.44 -18.58
CA GLY A 209 13.87 0.33 -17.66
C GLY A 209 12.81 0.00 -16.62
N GLY A 210 11.69 0.74 -16.57
CA GLY A 210 10.58 0.45 -15.67
C GLY A 210 9.73 -0.74 -16.09
N ALA A 211 9.76 -1.08 -17.37
CA ALA A 211 9.06 -2.23 -17.93
C ALA A 211 9.96 -3.03 -18.88
N VAL A 212 9.59 -4.28 -19.13
CA VAL A 212 10.24 -5.21 -20.05
C VAL A 212 9.20 -5.76 -21.03
N ASP A 213 9.60 -5.98 -22.27
CA ASP A 213 8.76 -6.67 -23.27
C ASP A 213 8.95 -8.19 -23.15
N PHE A 214 7.85 -8.88 -22.82
CA PHE A 214 7.76 -10.35 -22.89
C PHE A 214 6.60 -10.73 -23.81
N ASN A 215 6.88 -11.46 -24.86
CA ASN A 215 5.89 -11.92 -25.86
C ASN A 215 5.05 -10.78 -26.47
N GLY A 216 5.59 -9.55 -26.56
CA GLY A 216 4.87 -8.37 -27.06
C GLY A 216 3.97 -7.69 -26.02
N TYR A 217 4.08 -8.08 -24.77
CA TYR A 217 3.43 -7.39 -23.65
C TYR A 217 4.46 -6.58 -22.88
N SER A 218 4.10 -5.35 -22.52
CA SER A 218 4.88 -4.55 -21.58
C SER A 218 4.60 -5.04 -20.16
N MET A 219 5.60 -5.49 -19.45
CA MET A 219 5.49 -6.02 -18.09
C MET A 219 6.33 -5.19 -17.12
N MET A 220 5.77 -4.81 -15.99
CA MET A 220 6.51 -4.12 -14.93
C MET A 220 7.72 -4.96 -14.48
N THR A 221 8.83 -4.29 -14.21
CA THR A 221 10.06 -4.94 -13.69
C THR A 221 10.00 -5.18 -12.18
N ARG A 222 8.94 -4.72 -11.51
CA ARG A 222 8.71 -4.92 -10.07
C ARG A 222 7.40 -5.66 -9.82
N ASN A 223 7.38 -6.49 -8.79
CA ASN A 223 6.14 -7.04 -8.24
C ASN A 223 5.29 -5.91 -7.66
N LEU A 224 3.96 -6.05 -7.68
CA LEU A 224 3.08 -5.07 -7.03
C LEU A 224 3.47 -4.87 -5.56
N GLY A 225 3.69 -3.63 -5.19
CA GLY A 225 4.14 -3.26 -3.85
C GLY A 225 5.63 -3.45 -3.57
N ALA A 226 6.43 -3.91 -4.53
CA ALA A 226 7.88 -4.04 -4.34
C ALA A 226 8.57 -2.68 -4.37
N LEU A 227 9.51 -2.48 -3.46
CA LEU A 227 10.31 -1.26 -3.35
C LEU A 227 11.64 -1.36 -4.08
N ALA A 228 12.00 -2.55 -4.56
CA ALA A 228 13.17 -2.82 -5.38
C ALA A 228 12.89 -3.91 -6.43
N ALA A 229 13.85 -4.13 -7.33
CA ALA A 229 13.93 -5.27 -8.24
C ALA A 229 15.39 -5.73 -8.31
N ASP A 230 15.93 -6.14 -7.18
CA ASP A 230 17.34 -6.40 -7.00
C ASP A 230 17.57 -7.52 -5.97
N ASN A 231 18.55 -8.37 -6.22
CA ASN A 231 18.96 -9.45 -5.33
C ASN A 231 20.42 -9.32 -4.85
N SER A 232 20.99 -8.14 -4.91
CA SER A 232 22.38 -7.87 -4.56
C SER A 232 22.64 -7.82 -3.06
N SER A 233 21.62 -7.53 -2.25
CA SER A 233 21.69 -7.50 -0.79
C SER A 233 20.44 -8.09 -0.16
N VAL A 234 20.51 -8.39 1.14
CA VAL A 234 19.36 -8.90 1.91
C VAL A 234 18.22 -7.89 1.95
N GLU A 235 18.54 -6.63 2.16
CA GLU A 235 17.58 -5.53 2.19
C GLU A 235 16.87 -5.40 0.86
N ASN A 236 17.60 -5.45 -0.24
CA ASN A 236 17.05 -5.36 -1.59
C ASN A 236 16.17 -6.57 -1.94
N ILE A 237 16.53 -7.75 -1.46
CA ILE A 237 15.69 -8.96 -1.64
C ILE A 237 14.35 -8.80 -0.94
N LEU A 238 14.35 -8.39 0.34
CA LEU A 238 13.13 -8.14 1.09
C LEU A 238 12.28 -7.06 0.43
N ALA A 239 12.90 -5.99 -0.04
CA ALA A 239 12.24 -4.91 -0.77
C ALA A 239 11.66 -5.36 -2.12
N SER A 240 12.20 -6.42 -2.72
CA SER A 240 11.79 -6.93 -4.03
C SER A 240 10.65 -7.96 -3.99
N TYR A 241 10.27 -8.47 -2.82
CA TYR A 241 9.21 -9.47 -2.74
C TYR A 241 7.85 -8.94 -3.17
N GLY A 242 7.52 -7.70 -2.82
CA GLY A 242 6.19 -7.13 -3.04
C GLY A 242 5.15 -7.70 -2.09
N LEU A 243 3.91 -7.75 -2.56
CA LEU A 243 2.74 -8.13 -1.78
C LEU A 243 2.10 -9.41 -2.32
N TYR A 244 1.34 -10.10 -1.47
CA TYR A 244 0.60 -11.28 -1.87
C TYR A 244 -0.84 -10.95 -2.22
N TYR A 245 -1.45 -11.76 -3.07
CA TYR A 245 -2.85 -11.63 -3.49
C TYR A 245 -3.52 -12.99 -3.53
N GLN A 246 -4.77 -13.08 -3.10
CA GLN A 246 -5.64 -14.17 -3.49
C GLN A 246 -6.22 -13.86 -4.87
N TRP A 247 -6.25 -14.83 -5.76
CA TRP A 247 -6.71 -14.61 -7.13
C TRP A 247 -8.11 -13.98 -7.18
N GLY A 248 -8.25 -12.93 -7.95
CA GLY A 248 -9.51 -12.20 -8.11
C GLY A 248 -9.77 -11.13 -7.05
N ARG A 249 -8.93 -10.98 -6.01
CA ARG A 249 -9.07 -9.92 -5.01
C ARG A 249 -8.24 -8.70 -5.38
N LYS A 250 -8.83 -7.52 -5.17
CA LYS A 250 -8.17 -6.24 -5.43
C LYS A 250 -7.20 -5.78 -4.33
N ASP A 251 -7.36 -6.31 -3.11
CA ASP A 251 -6.60 -5.89 -1.93
C ASP A 251 -5.39 -6.78 -1.67
N PRO A 252 -4.22 -6.17 -1.42
CA PRO A 252 -3.00 -6.90 -1.13
C PRO A 252 -2.92 -7.39 0.31
N PHE A 253 -2.17 -8.47 0.50
CA PHE A 253 -1.70 -8.94 1.79
C PHE A 253 -0.22 -8.65 1.95
N ILE A 254 0.18 -8.19 3.13
CA ILE A 254 1.56 -7.83 3.42
C ILE A 254 2.51 -9.02 3.17
N GLY A 255 3.69 -8.72 2.67
CA GLY A 255 4.76 -9.67 2.42
C GLY A 255 5.45 -10.20 3.68
N PRO A 256 6.50 -11.02 3.54
CA PRO A 256 7.24 -11.56 4.67
C PRO A 256 8.09 -10.50 5.37
N SER A 257 8.28 -10.65 6.67
CA SER A 257 9.18 -9.82 7.47
C SER A 257 10.65 -10.21 7.31
N SER A 258 10.88 -11.42 6.83
CA SER A 258 12.22 -11.97 6.62
C SER A 258 12.17 -13.05 5.55
N TYR A 259 13.32 -13.39 5.05
CA TYR A 259 13.54 -14.49 4.12
C TYR A 259 13.69 -15.85 4.82
N ASN A 260 13.14 -16.03 6.00
CA ASN A 260 13.22 -17.30 6.73
C ASN A 260 12.17 -18.29 6.21
N ALA A 261 12.65 -19.40 5.65
CA ALA A 261 11.89 -20.27 4.79
C ALA A 261 10.78 -21.09 5.44
N ALA A 262 10.88 -21.42 6.70
CA ALA A 262 10.06 -22.49 7.25
C ALA A 262 8.65 -22.03 7.71
N ASN A 263 8.51 -20.82 8.17
CA ASN A 263 7.24 -20.20 8.58
C ASN A 263 7.42 -18.68 8.56
N GLY A 264 7.38 -18.09 7.38
CA GLY A 264 7.59 -16.66 7.21
C GLY A 264 6.55 -15.87 8.00
N ALA A 265 7.01 -15.09 8.96
CA ALA A 265 6.16 -14.14 9.62
C ALA A 265 5.81 -13.00 8.66
N SER A 266 4.60 -12.49 8.76
CA SER A 266 4.20 -11.28 8.05
C SER A 266 5.00 -10.08 8.51
N ALA A 267 5.33 -9.19 7.60
CA ALA A 267 5.88 -7.88 7.93
C ALA A 267 4.90 -7.08 8.82
N SER A 268 5.41 -6.04 9.45
CA SER A 268 4.61 -5.21 10.34
C SER A 268 3.63 -4.35 9.56
N MET A 269 2.45 -4.16 10.12
CA MET A 269 1.42 -3.26 9.62
C MET A 269 0.94 -2.35 10.75
N TYR A 270 0.56 -1.12 10.41
CA TYR A 270 0.11 -0.10 11.35
C TYR A 270 -1.15 0.58 10.81
N ASN A 271 -2.07 0.95 11.68
CA ASN A 271 -3.19 1.81 11.31
C ASN A 271 -2.76 3.29 11.16
N GLY A 272 -3.70 4.16 10.82
CA GLY A 272 -3.43 5.60 10.68
C GLY A 272 -2.92 6.28 11.95
N GLY A 273 -3.26 5.76 13.13
CA GLY A 273 -2.78 6.23 14.42
C GLY A 273 -1.42 5.65 14.87
N GLY A 274 -0.78 4.81 14.02
CA GLY A 274 0.52 4.19 14.32
C GLY A 274 0.45 2.94 15.21
N SER A 275 -0.74 2.45 15.53
CA SER A 275 -0.90 1.19 16.28
C SER A 275 -0.78 -0.02 15.36
N ARG A 276 -0.21 -1.12 15.89
CA ARG A 276 -0.06 -2.37 15.16
C ARG A 276 -1.43 -2.95 14.78
N VAL A 277 -1.52 -3.42 13.53
CA VAL A 277 -2.65 -4.23 13.05
C VAL A 277 -2.14 -5.57 12.51
N TYR A 278 -3.03 -6.56 12.45
CA TYR A 278 -2.67 -7.93 12.12
C TYR A 278 -3.60 -8.50 11.08
N LEU A 279 -3.05 -9.32 10.20
CA LEU A 279 -3.83 -10.11 9.27
C LEU A 279 -4.76 -11.05 10.04
N GLN A 280 -6.01 -11.11 9.60
CA GLN A 280 -7.03 -12.03 10.10
C GLN A 280 -7.21 -13.19 9.12
N THR A 281 -7.78 -14.29 9.58
CA THR A 281 -8.19 -15.41 8.74
C THR A 281 -9.66 -15.75 8.98
N ALA A 282 -10.37 -16.12 7.91
CA ALA A 282 -11.71 -16.66 7.98
C ALA A 282 -11.82 -17.84 7.02
N ALA A 283 -12.43 -18.94 7.46
CA ALA A 283 -12.71 -20.04 6.55
C ALA A 283 -13.78 -19.64 5.54
N SER A 284 -13.62 -20.04 4.28
CA SER A 284 -14.64 -19.81 3.25
C SER A 284 -15.95 -20.49 3.64
N SER A 285 -17.03 -19.76 3.53
CA SER A 285 -18.41 -20.20 3.82
C SER A 285 -19.39 -19.42 2.94
N ALA A 286 -20.66 -19.72 3.04
CA ALA A 286 -21.71 -18.97 2.33
C ALA A 286 -21.72 -17.48 2.68
N GLU A 287 -21.20 -17.09 3.85
CA GLU A 287 -21.13 -15.71 4.32
C GLU A 287 -19.77 -15.08 3.98
N THR A 288 -18.67 -15.74 4.31
CA THR A 288 -17.30 -15.20 4.20
C THR A 288 -16.68 -15.41 2.82
N GLY A 289 -17.12 -16.42 2.08
CA GLY A 289 -16.64 -16.77 0.75
C GLY A 289 -17.34 -15.99 -0.37
N THR A 290 -17.52 -14.70 -0.21
CA THR A 290 -18.19 -13.81 -1.18
C THR A 290 -17.33 -12.61 -1.55
N VAL A 291 -17.54 -12.08 -2.75
CA VAL A 291 -16.85 -10.86 -3.18
C VAL A 291 -17.19 -9.67 -2.27
N ALA A 292 -18.44 -9.57 -1.85
CA ALA A 292 -18.88 -8.50 -0.94
C ALA A 292 -18.15 -8.57 0.41
N TYR A 293 -18.02 -9.76 0.98
CA TYR A 293 -17.26 -9.94 2.22
C TYR A 293 -15.79 -9.58 2.02
N ALA A 294 -15.16 -10.04 0.95
CA ALA A 294 -13.76 -9.76 0.65
C ALA A 294 -13.48 -8.25 0.52
N VAL A 295 -14.40 -7.49 -0.11
CA VAL A 295 -14.30 -6.02 -0.23
C VAL A 295 -14.40 -5.33 1.14
N GLN A 296 -15.28 -5.81 2.02
CA GLN A 296 -15.45 -5.24 3.37
C GLN A 296 -14.35 -5.66 4.36
N HIS A 297 -13.57 -6.70 4.04
CA HIS A 297 -12.56 -7.27 4.94
C HIS A 297 -11.19 -7.44 4.26
N PRO A 298 -10.53 -6.34 3.84
CA PRO A 298 -9.24 -6.39 3.13
C PRO A 298 -8.10 -6.98 3.97
N LEU A 299 -8.18 -6.93 5.31
CA LEU A 299 -7.21 -7.55 6.22
C LEU A 299 -7.50 -9.03 6.52
N THR A 300 -8.57 -9.60 5.96
CA THR A 300 -8.93 -11.00 6.20
C THR A 300 -8.53 -11.87 5.02
N PHE A 301 -7.64 -12.81 5.26
CA PHE A 301 -7.32 -13.88 4.31
C PHE A 301 -8.42 -14.96 4.41
N ILE A 302 -9.14 -15.19 3.33
CA ILE A 302 -10.23 -16.16 3.30
C ILE A 302 -9.64 -17.53 2.96
N THR A 303 -9.50 -18.40 3.96
CA THR A 303 -8.89 -19.72 3.75
C THR A 303 -9.82 -20.62 2.95
N GLY A 304 -9.23 -21.38 2.03
CA GLY A 304 -9.94 -22.39 1.28
C GLY A 304 -10.29 -23.60 2.14
N VAL A 305 -11.45 -24.18 1.90
CA VAL A 305 -11.90 -25.41 2.56
C VAL A 305 -12.27 -26.47 1.52
N SER A 306 -12.29 -27.72 1.94
CA SER A 306 -12.55 -28.87 1.05
C SER A 306 -13.86 -28.74 0.27
N GLY A 307 -14.92 -28.18 0.87
CA GLY A 307 -16.20 -27.96 0.22
C GLY A 307 -16.20 -26.91 -0.87
N SER A 308 -15.23 -26.00 -0.86
CA SER A 308 -15.02 -24.98 -1.92
C SER A 308 -13.87 -25.36 -2.87
N GLU A 309 -13.36 -26.57 -2.82
CA GLU A 309 -12.18 -27.03 -3.56
C GLU A 309 -10.93 -26.13 -3.32
N ASN A 310 -10.83 -25.58 -2.12
CA ASN A 310 -9.79 -24.63 -1.73
C ASN A 310 -9.82 -23.30 -2.51
N ASP A 311 -10.99 -22.92 -3.03
CA ASP A 311 -11.28 -21.57 -3.47
C ASP A 311 -11.69 -20.71 -2.27
N TRP A 312 -11.34 -19.44 -2.26
CA TRP A 312 -11.85 -18.50 -1.26
C TRP A 312 -13.32 -18.14 -1.51
N LEU A 313 -13.79 -18.25 -2.75
CA LEU A 313 -15.22 -18.15 -3.12
C LEU A 313 -15.93 -19.45 -2.77
N TRP A 314 -17.03 -19.37 -2.03
CA TRP A 314 -17.72 -20.55 -1.52
C TRP A 314 -18.53 -21.29 -2.59
N SER A 315 -19.35 -20.60 -3.32
CA SER A 315 -20.28 -21.21 -4.28
C SER A 315 -20.39 -20.49 -5.62
N ALA A 316 -20.20 -19.19 -5.65
CA ALA A 316 -20.21 -18.39 -6.86
C ALA A 316 -18.78 -18.18 -7.34
N HIS A 317 -18.19 -19.20 -7.92
CA HIS A 317 -16.81 -19.16 -8.44
C HIS A 317 -16.77 -18.25 -9.68
N SER A 318 -16.64 -16.93 -9.43
CA SER A 318 -16.60 -15.93 -10.50
C SER A 318 -15.29 -16.02 -11.27
N ASP A 319 -15.40 -16.15 -12.59
CA ASP A 319 -14.26 -16.26 -13.50
C ASP A 319 -13.79 -14.90 -14.03
N ASP A 320 -14.59 -13.85 -13.81
CA ASP A 320 -14.36 -12.51 -14.36
C ASP A 320 -13.62 -11.56 -13.42
N LEU A 321 -13.24 -12.00 -12.22
CA LEU A 321 -12.59 -11.15 -11.22
C LEU A 321 -11.24 -10.60 -11.71
N TRP A 322 -10.47 -11.42 -12.42
CA TRP A 322 -9.27 -10.98 -13.15
C TRP A 322 -9.34 -11.49 -14.59
N SER A 323 -9.87 -10.65 -15.47
CA SER A 323 -10.05 -11.00 -16.86
C SER A 323 -8.72 -11.04 -17.62
N ALA A 324 -8.55 -12.02 -18.49
CA ALA A 324 -7.37 -12.14 -19.37
C ALA A 324 -7.38 -11.11 -20.51
N SER A 325 -8.53 -10.55 -20.88
CA SER A 325 -8.70 -9.66 -22.04
C SER A 325 -8.73 -8.18 -21.67
N GLU A 326 -9.23 -7.84 -20.48
CA GLU A 326 -9.45 -6.45 -20.06
C GLU A 326 -9.20 -6.23 -18.58
N LYS A 327 -9.03 -4.97 -18.15
CA LYS A 327 -8.92 -4.61 -16.75
C LYS A 327 -10.30 -4.70 -16.09
N SER A 328 -10.46 -5.64 -15.15
CA SER A 328 -11.71 -5.82 -14.41
C SER A 328 -11.84 -4.83 -13.24
N PRO A 329 -13.04 -4.67 -12.66
CA PRO A 329 -13.25 -3.85 -11.47
C PRO A 329 -12.42 -4.27 -10.24
N TYR A 330 -11.99 -5.53 -10.18
CA TYR A 330 -11.22 -6.09 -9.07
C TYR A 330 -9.72 -6.27 -9.39
N ASP A 331 -9.28 -5.76 -10.54
CA ASP A 331 -7.86 -5.81 -10.91
C ASP A 331 -7.02 -4.96 -9.94
N PRO A 332 -5.95 -5.50 -9.33
CA PRO A 332 -5.17 -4.82 -8.31
C PRO A 332 -4.09 -3.88 -8.85
N CYS A 333 -3.92 -3.78 -10.17
CA CYS A 333 -2.85 -3.02 -10.77
C CYS A 333 -3.17 -1.51 -10.85
N PRO A 334 -2.14 -0.66 -11.00
CA PRO A 334 -2.31 0.77 -11.27
C PRO A 334 -3.07 1.06 -12.55
N TYR A 335 -3.48 2.33 -12.71
CA TYR A 335 -4.11 2.82 -13.93
C TYR A 335 -3.22 2.57 -15.15
N GLY A 336 -3.83 2.10 -16.25
CA GLY A 336 -3.11 1.73 -17.47
C GLY A 336 -2.46 0.34 -17.44
N TRP A 337 -2.39 -0.29 -16.28
CA TRP A 337 -1.81 -1.62 -16.08
C TRP A 337 -2.87 -2.62 -15.60
N ARG A 338 -2.66 -3.91 -15.86
CA ARG A 338 -3.55 -4.99 -15.43
C ARG A 338 -2.78 -6.26 -15.10
N VAL A 339 -3.42 -7.19 -14.41
CA VAL A 339 -2.83 -8.51 -14.16
C VAL A 339 -2.49 -9.18 -15.49
N ALA A 340 -1.26 -9.68 -15.58
CA ALA A 340 -0.73 -10.29 -16.80
C ALA A 340 -1.51 -11.55 -17.19
N PRO A 341 -1.94 -11.70 -18.45
CA PRO A 341 -2.42 -13.00 -18.94
C PRO A 341 -1.27 -14.01 -19.00
N SER A 342 -1.57 -15.30 -18.91
CA SER A 342 -0.55 -16.36 -18.94
C SER A 342 0.33 -16.32 -20.21
N ALA A 343 -0.21 -15.82 -21.32
CA ALA A 343 0.53 -15.69 -22.58
C ALA A 343 1.81 -14.84 -22.47
N VAL A 344 1.88 -13.93 -21.49
CA VAL A 344 3.11 -13.16 -21.21
C VAL A 344 4.29 -14.06 -20.89
N PHE A 345 4.05 -15.21 -20.26
CA PHE A 345 5.07 -16.12 -19.78
C PHE A 345 5.35 -17.31 -20.71
N ASP A 346 4.67 -17.39 -21.87
CA ASP A 346 4.85 -18.50 -22.81
C ASP A 346 6.26 -18.48 -23.40
N GLY A 347 6.92 -19.65 -23.36
CA GLY A 347 8.23 -19.82 -23.95
C GLY A 347 9.40 -19.13 -23.26
N LEU A 348 9.17 -18.39 -22.16
CA LEU A 348 10.25 -17.78 -21.37
C LEU A 348 11.21 -18.86 -20.86
N LYS A 349 12.47 -18.48 -20.73
CA LYS A 349 13.55 -19.37 -20.25
C LYS A 349 14.24 -18.75 -19.06
N LEU A 350 14.81 -19.61 -18.20
CA LEU A 350 15.76 -19.17 -17.19
C LEU A 350 17.04 -18.66 -17.85
N VAL A 351 17.59 -17.57 -17.36
CA VAL A 351 18.91 -17.08 -17.77
C VAL A 351 19.97 -18.03 -17.18
N GLY A 352 20.46 -18.94 -18.00
CA GLY A 352 21.31 -20.01 -17.58
C GLY A 352 20.53 -21.21 -16.99
N ALA A 353 21.18 -22.35 -16.88
CA ALA A 353 20.62 -23.53 -16.20
C ALA A 353 20.73 -23.34 -14.69
N PRO A 354 19.67 -23.64 -13.90
CA PRO A 354 19.78 -23.62 -12.45
C PRO A 354 20.82 -24.67 -12.00
N THR A 355 21.85 -24.18 -11.36
CA THR A 355 22.96 -25.00 -10.86
C THR A 355 23.06 -24.94 -9.35
N ALA A 356 23.89 -25.79 -8.76
CA ALA A 356 24.18 -25.68 -7.33
C ALA A 356 24.76 -24.31 -6.93
N ALA A 357 25.44 -23.61 -7.85
CA ALA A 357 25.93 -22.25 -7.62
C ALA A 357 24.82 -21.20 -7.59
N ASP A 358 23.65 -21.49 -8.15
CA ASP A 358 22.50 -20.59 -8.15
C ASP A 358 21.65 -20.71 -6.87
N ALA A 359 21.98 -21.66 -6.00
CA ALA A 359 21.28 -21.86 -4.72
C ALA A 359 21.32 -20.64 -3.80
N ASP A 360 22.31 -19.79 -3.94
CA ASP A 360 22.46 -18.54 -3.18
C ASP A 360 21.74 -17.35 -3.82
N LYS A 361 21.04 -17.55 -4.93
CA LYS A 361 20.26 -16.52 -5.61
C LYS A 361 18.79 -16.62 -5.21
N TYR A 362 18.16 -15.47 -4.99
CA TYR A 362 16.78 -15.37 -4.48
C TYR A 362 15.72 -15.22 -5.55
N GLY A 363 16.11 -15.42 -6.74
CA GLY A 363 15.32 -15.29 -7.93
C GLY A 363 16.21 -15.53 -9.12
N TRP A 364 15.59 -15.62 -10.27
CA TRP A 364 16.29 -15.84 -11.51
C TRP A 364 15.94 -14.79 -12.55
N GLY A 365 16.91 -14.49 -13.39
CA GLY A 365 16.62 -13.83 -14.64
C GLY A 365 15.74 -14.74 -15.50
N LEU A 366 14.65 -14.21 -16.00
CA LEU A 366 13.85 -14.81 -17.06
C LEU A 366 14.15 -14.07 -18.35
N THR A 367 14.27 -14.79 -19.45
CA THR A 367 14.50 -14.20 -20.78
C THR A 367 13.45 -14.65 -21.76
N ASP A 368 13.03 -13.71 -22.61
CA ASP A 368 12.35 -13.98 -23.87
C ASP A 368 13.44 -14.22 -24.94
N PRO A 369 13.65 -15.46 -25.38
CA PRO A 369 14.74 -15.76 -26.31
C PRO A 369 14.48 -15.21 -27.72
N GLU A 370 13.25 -14.91 -28.09
CA GLU A 370 12.90 -14.35 -29.39
C GLU A 370 13.17 -12.84 -29.44
N ARG A 371 12.99 -12.14 -28.33
CA ARG A 371 13.17 -10.67 -28.21
C ARG A 371 14.50 -10.27 -27.60
N GLY A 372 15.18 -11.22 -26.92
CA GLY A 372 16.43 -10.95 -26.21
C GLY A 372 16.25 -10.07 -24.97
N THR A 373 15.03 -9.91 -24.49
CA THR A 373 14.72 -9.15 -23.27
C THR A 373 14.78 -10.05 -22.05
N SER A 374 15.09 -9.48 -20.88
CA SER A 374 15.15 -10.23 -19.63
C SER A 374 14.80 -9.37 -18.43
N SER A 375 14.31 -10.00 -17.37
CA SER A 375 14.01 -9.37 -16.08
C SER A 375 14.28 -10.32 -14.93
N LEU A 376 14.53 -9.78 -13.75
CA LEU A 376 14.69 -10.53 -12.51
C LEU A 376 13.31 -10.87 -11.92
N PHE A 377 13.11 -12.16 -11.58
CA PHE A 377 11.96 -12.64 -10.84
C PHE A 377 12.41 -13.18 -9.48
N ILE A 378 11.81 -12.71 -8.42
CA ILE A 378 12.18 -13.05 -7.05
C ILE A 378 11.33 -14.20 -6.51
N GLY A 379 11.99 -15.13 -5.83
CA GLY A 379 11.33 -16.26 -5.15
C GLY A 379 10.67 -15.81 -3.83
N ALA A 380 9.57 -15.11 -3.94
CA ALA A 380 8.85 -14.54 -2.80
C ALA A 380 7.99 -15.57 -2.04
N GLY A 381 8.00 -16.84 -2.47
CA GLY A 381 7.15 -17.86 -1.87
C GLY A 381 5.67 -17.61 -2.12
N ARG A 382 4.84 -18.06 -1.18
CA ARG A 382 3.38 -17.92 -1.23
C ARG A 382 2.75 -17.89 0.16
N ARG A 383 1.50 -17.44 0.24
CA ARG A 383 0.61 -17.72 1.38
C ARG A 383 -0.14 -19.03 1.15
N ARG A 384 -0.20 -19.85 2.18
CA ARG A 384 -0.88 -21.14 2.10
C ARG A 384 -2.39 -20.96 2.19
N TYR A 385 -3.12 -21.64 1.32
CA TYR A 385 -4.57 -21.49 1.14
C TYR A 385 -5.41 -21.86 2.38
N ASP A 386 -4.90 -22.73 3.27
CA ASP A 386 -5.64 -23.28 4.39
C ASP A 386 -5.40 -22.55 5.73
N ASN A 387 -4.35 -21.75 5.83
CA ASN A 387 -3.99 -21.09 7.11
C ASN A 387 -3.27 -19.75 6.95
N SER A 388 -3.09 -19.24 5.72
CA SER A 388 -2.39 -17.98 5.44
C SER A 388 -0.90 -17.94 5.82
N THR A 389 -0.29 -19.08 6.19
CA THR A 389 1.13 -19.13 6.50
C THR A 389 1.97 -18.86 5.24
N ILE A 390 3.02 -18.06 5.38
CA ILE A 390 3.97 -17.83 4.29
C ILE A 390 4.92 -19.02 4.19
N LEU A 391 5.06 -19.58 2.98
CA LEU A 391 5.89 -20.74 2.69
C LEU A 391 6.88 -20.45 1.57
N ASN A 392 7.96 -21.21 1.57
CA ASN A 392 8.93 -21.31 0.49
C ASN A 392 9.57 -19.96 0.09
N VAL A 393 9.63 -19.03 1.02
CA VAL A 393 10.45 -17.84 0.93
C VAL A 393 11.89 -18.28 1.18
N TYR A 394 12.77 -17.95 0.28
CA TYR A 394 14.16 -18.35 0.40
C TYR A 394 14.89 -17.70 1.59
N ASN A 395 15.67 -18.49 2.31
CA ASN A 395 16.51 -17.99 3.41
C ASN A 395 18.00 -18.22 3.12
N PRO A 396 18.74 -17.19 2.71
CA PRO A 396 20.16 -17.29 2.38
C PRO A 396 21.06 -17.65 3.55
N VAL A 397 20.71 -17.19 4.74
CA VAL A 397 21.53 -17.41 5.94
C VAL A 397 21.53 -18.89 6.31
N THR A 398 20.38 -19.53 6.23
CA THR A 398 20.25 -20.97 6.51
C THR A 398 20.98 -21.82 5.47
N VAL A 399 20.94 -21.42 4.21
CA VAL A 399 21.65 -22.15 3.12
C VAL A 399 23.15 -22.08 3.29
N ARG A 400 23.70 -20.98 3.75
CA ARG A 400 25.14 -20.84 4.00
C ARG A 400 25.63 -21.65 5.20
N SER A 401 24.77 -21.87 6.19
CA SER A 401 25.12 -22.62 7.39
C SER A 401 24.96 -24.14 7.23
N VAL A 402 24.10 -24.59 6.32
CA VAL A 402 23.87 -26.00 6.01
C VAL A 402 24.53 -26.30 4.67
N ALA A 403 25.79 -26.70 4.72
CA ALA A 403 26.69 -26.82 3.55
C ALA A 403 26.20 -27.76 2.43
N GLU A 404 25.13 -28.49 2.59
CA GLU A 404 24.74 -29.55 1.67
C GLU A 404 23.30 -29.52 1.17
N GLU A 405 22.36 -28.74 1.78
CA GLU A 405 20.98 -28.71 1.33
C GLU A 405 20.44 -27.27 1.31
N ALA A 406 20.33 -26.70 0.12
CA ALA A 406 19.55 -25.48 -0.07
C ALA A 406 18.08 -25.75 0.31
N GLN A 407 17.49 -24.85 1.09
CA GLN A 407 16.05 -24.91 1.36
C GLN A 407 15.27 -24.68 0.07
N PRO A 408 14.16 -25.40 -0.14
CA PRO A 408 13.28 -25.12 -1.26
C PRO A 408 12.74 -23.68 -1.21
N TRP A 409 12.70 -23.03 -2.37
CA TRP A 409 12.05 -21.75 -2.53
C TRP A 409 11.31 -21.67 -3.87
N GLU A 410 10.34 -20.78 -3.96
CA GLU A 410 9.54 -20.63 -5.17
C GLU A 410 9.13 -19.18 -5.39
N GLY A 411 8.90 -18.84 -6.65
CA GLY A 411 8.12 -17.71 -7.09
C GLY A 411 6.82 -18.20 -7.69
N LEU A 412 5.69 -17.77 -7.13
CA LEU A 412 4.37 -18.11 -7.62
C LEU A 412 3.62 -16.83 -7.96
N TYR A 413 3.41 -16.61 -9.24
CA TYR A 413 2.82 -15.41 -9.78
C TYR A 413 1.48 -15.73 -10.41
N TRP A 414 0.42 -15.16 -9.86
CA TRP A 414 -0.90 -15.25 -10.45
C TRP A 414 -0.93 -14.62 -11.83
N THR A 415 -1.65 -15.26 -12.75
CA THR A 415 -2.01 -14.69 -14.05
C THR A 415 -3.52 -14.48 -14.15
N ALA A 416 -3.93 -13.59 -15.03
CA ALA A 416 -5.33 -13.34 -15.31
C ALA A 416 -5.98 -14.50 -16.06
N GLY A 417 -7.29 -14.62 -15.92
CA GLY A 417 -8.08 -15.70 -16.51
C GLY A 417 -8.24 -16.89 -15.58
N THR A 418 -8.92 -17.91 -16.09
CA THR A 418 -9.23 -19.14 -15.37
C THR A 418 -8.83 -20.36 -16.19
N LEU A 419 -8.53 -21.47 -15.53
CA LEU A 419 -8.26 -22.75 -16.19
C LEU A 419 -9.45 -23.69 -16.12
N SER A 420 -10.01 -23.89 -14.93
CA SER A 420 -11.18 -24.75 -14.72
C SER A 420 -11.79 -24.51 -13.35
N GLY A 421 -13.10 -24.36 -13.27
CA GLY A 421 -13.87 -24.36 -12.02
C GLY A 421 -13.30 -23.43 -10.96
N THR A 422 -12.66 -24.00 -9.95
CA THR A 422 -12.12 -23.31 -8.77
C THR A 422 -10.64 -22.96 -8.86
N LYS A 423 -10.00 -23.22 -10.02
CA LYS A 423 -8.57 -23.03 -10.21
C LYS A 423 -8.28 -21.94 -11.23
N SER A 424 -7.24 -21.19 -10.97
CA SER A 424 -6.72 -20.13 -11.84
C SER A 424 -5.27 -20.36 -12.18
N PRO A 425 -4.80 -19.88 -13.34
CA PRO A 425 -3.45 -20.12 -13.80
C PRO A 425 -2.45 -19.27 -13.01
N ALA A 426 -1.27 -19.85 -12.79
CA ALA A 426 -0.13 -19.15 -12.26
C ALA A 426 1.13 -19.48 -13.07
N PHE A 427 2.05 -18.55 -13.10
CA PHE A 427 3.42 -18.77 -13.50
C PHE A 427 4.22 -19.16 -12.27
N HIS A 428 4.91 -20.30 -12.33
CA HIS A 428 5.65 -20.89 -11.23
C HIS A 428 7.09 -21.16 -11.64
N PHE A 429 8.04 -20.71 -10.84
CA PHE A 429 9.43 -21.13 -10.90
C PHE A 429 9.90 -21.49 -9.51
N TRP A 430 10.84 -22.46 -9.44
CA TRP A 430 11.24 -23.01 -8.14
C TRP A 430 12.67 -23.53 -8.15
N PHE A 431 13.21 -23.62 -6.95
CA PHE A 431 14.44 -24.32 -6.65
C PHE A 431 14.15 -25.34 -5.54
N GLU A 432 14.43 -26.62 -5.79
CA GLU A 432 14.12 -27.69 -4.84
C GLU A 432 15.30 -27.98 -3.93
N LYS A 433 16.45 -28.33 -4.51
CA LYS A 433 17.65 -28.69 -3.76
C LYS A 433 18.91 -28.36 -4.58
N LYS A 434 20.00 -28.16 -3.87
CA LYS A 434 21.32 -27.87 -4.46
C LYS A 434 21.77 -28.91 -5.49
N THR A 435 21.33 -30.15 -5.34
CA THR A 435 21.71 -31.28 -6.23
C THR A 435 20.71 -31.54 -7.35
N THR A 436 19.46 -31.10 -7.21
CA THR A 436 18.39 -31.31 -8.20
C THR A 436 18.07 -30.08 -9.02
N GLY A 437 18.54 -28.89 -8.56
CA GLY A 437 18.27 -27.62 -9.24
C GLY A 437 16.82 -27.21 -9.15
N GLY A 438 16.33 -26.51 -10.17
CA GLY A 438 14.98 -26.00 -10.23
C GLY A 438 14.41 -25.96 -11.64
N GLY A 439 13.28 -25.32 -11.79
CA GLY A 439 12.59 -25.20 -13.06
C GLY A 439 11.59 -24.07 -13.09
N LEU A 440 10.91 -23.95 -14.22
CA LEU A 440 9.76 -23.06 -14.39
C LEU A 440 8.65 -23.75 -15.17
N GLU A 441 7.43 -23.35 -14.91
CA GLU A 441 6.24 -23.84 -15.58
C GLU A 441 5.19 -22.73 -15.66
N ASN A 442 4.53 -22.59 -16.80
CA ASN A 442 3.44 -21.67 -17.01
C ASN A 442 2.07 -22.40 -16.98
N ASN A 443 1.00 -21.66 -16.76
CA ASN A 443 -0.38 -22.20 -16.68
C ASN A 443 -0.58 -23.28 -15.62
N VAL A 444 0.16 -23.21 -14.51
CA VAL A 444 0.00 -24.16 -13.41
C VAL A 444 -1.33 -23.89 -12.69
N PRO A 445 -2.22 -24.90 -12.55
CA PRO A 445 -3.50 -24.71 -11.89
C PRO A 445 -3.36 -24.68 -10.38
N TYR A 446 -3.67 -23.54 -9.77
CA TYR A 446 -3.69 -23.38 -8.32
C TYR A 446 -5.05 -23.03 -7.78
N ALA A 447 -5.33 -23.49 -6.57
CA ALA A 447 -6.51 -23.10 -5.81
C ALA A 447 -6.52 -21.60 -5.51
N ARG A 448 -7.63 -20.91 -5.77
CA ARG A 448 -7.73 -19.44 -5.72
C ARG A 448 -7.54 -18.84 -4.33
N ALA A 449 -7.65 -19.64 -3.27
CA ALA A 449 -7.37 -19.20 -1.91
C ALA A 449 -5.87 -19.00 -1.60
N LYS A 450 -4.98 -19.42 -2.48
CA LYS A 450 -3.53 -19.23 -2.27
C LYS A 450 -3.10 -17.79 -2.41
#